data_2d23410a1fa2dddd4f5bfaccbea3c3e5
#
_entry.id   2d23410a1fa2dddd4f5bfaccbea3c3e5
#
_cell.length_a   1.000
_cell.length_b   1.000
_cell.length_c   1.000
_cell.angle_alpha   90.00
_cell.angle_beta   90.00
_cell.angle_gamma   90.00
#
_symmetry.space_group_name_H-M   'P 1'
#
loop_
_entity.id
_entity.type
_entity.pdbx_description
1 polymer ?
#
loop_
_entity_poly.entity_id
_entity_poly.type
_entity_poly.pdbx_seq_one_letter_code
_entity_poly.pdbx_strand_id
1 'polypeptide(L)'
;MAGESKRVWYPVVEDVIDANITVLGVGGDKHPHRLLLRPEAIQTVIDRMIKVETKGLAYQAAWLMKELVKLHAFDGANHRTAYLVAKMFLRRNGKRLRIARLEDACLFISRLETKTVEQVQDWIEDGESERSQRRVT
;
A
#
# COMPACT_ATOMS: atom_id res chain seq x y z
N MET A 1 6.81 -7.53 -31.34
CA MET A 1 7.28 -6.35 -30.99
C MET A 1 7.53 -6.12 -29.53
N ALA A 2 8.72 -6.16 -29.30
CA ALA A 2 9.14 -6.02 -27.93
C ALA A 2 8.90 -4.64 -27.35
N GLY A 3 8.31 -3.79 -28.07
CA GLY A 3 8.23 -2.43 -27.66
C GLY A 3 7.03 -2.00 -26.88
N GLU A 4 6.12 -2.91 -26.63
CA GLU A 4 4.95 -2.47 -25.90
C GLU A 4 5.15 -2.56 -24.42
N SER A 5 5.77 -1.54 -23.87
CA SER A 5 5.77 -1.38 -22.44
C SER A 5 4.34 -1.05 -22.03
N LYS A 6 3.74 -1.90 -21.25
CA LYS A 6 2.47 -1.59 -20.63
C LYS A 6 2.65 -0.37 -19.76
N ARG A 7 1.77 0.58 -19.91
CA ARG A 7 1.77 1.71 -19.00
C ARG A 7 1.42 1.23 -17.60
N VAL A 8 2.15 1.72 -16.65
CA VAL A 8 1.86 1.44 -15.24
C VAL A 8 0.57 2.17 -14.88
N TRP A 9 -0.34 1.45 -14.26
CA TRP A 9 -1.54 2.05 -13.70
C TRP A 9 -1.21 2.67 -12.35
N TYR A 10 -1.68 3.86 -12.13
CA TYR A 10 -1.49 4.56 -10.85
C TYR A 10 -2.85 4.92 -10.25
N PRO A 11 -2.95 4.88 -8.91
CA PRO A 11 -4.18 5.30 -8.26
C PRO A 11 -4.36 6.81 -8.38
N VAL A 12 -5.61 7.24 -8.26
CA VAL A 12 -5.95 8.66 -8.09
C VAL A 12 -6.35 8.91 -6.65
N VAL A 13 -6.50 10.16 -6.28
CA VAL A 13 -6.83 10.53 -4.89
C VAL A 13 -8.09 9.82 -4.42
N GLU A 14 -9.11 9.74 -5.28
CA GLU A 14 -10.38 9.09 -4.95
C GLU A 14 -10.19 7.62 -4.58
N ASP A 15 -9.23 6.93 -5.19
CA ASP A 15 -8.94 5.53 -4.84
C ASP A 15 -8.46 5.42 -3.40
N VAL A 16 -7.65 6.37 -2.95
CA VAL A 16 -7.13 6.37 -1.59
C VAL A 16 -8.27 6.64 -0.59
N ILE A 17 -9.12 7.60 -0.91
CA ILE A 17 -10.27 7.94 -0.08
C ILE A 17 -11.24 6.74 -0.01
N ASP A 18 -11.52 6.11 -1.15
CA ASP A 18 -12.40 4.95 -1.20
C ASP A 18 -11.82 3.77 -0.41
N ALA A 19 -10.50 3.60 -0.46
CA ALA A 19 -9.83 2.56 0.33
C ALA A 19 -10.04 2.79 1.83
N ASN A 20 -9.93 4.03 2.28
CA ASN A 20 -10.17 4.35 3.69
C ASN A 20 -11.61 4.02 4.08
N ILE A 21 -12.58 4.37 3.25
CA ILE A 21 -13.99 4.05 3.50
C ILE A 21 -14.18 2.54 3.54
N THR A 22 -13.54 1.80 2.65
CA THR A 22 -13.65 0.36 2.56
C THR A 22 -13.14 -0.33 3.83
N VAL A 23 -11.98 0.08 4.32
CA VAL A 23 -11.42 -0.55 5.54
C VAL A 23 -12.24 -0.21 6.77
N LEU A 24 -12.92 0.92 6.79
CA LEU A 24 -13.84 1.26 7.86
C LEU A 24 -15.03 0.32 7.90
N GLY A 25 -15.59 -0.01 6.74
CA GLY A 25 -16.70 -0.94 6.66
C GLY A 25 -16.33 -2.30 7.20
N VAL A 26 -15.11 -2.76 6.91
CA VAL A 26 -14.61 -4.03 7.43
C VAL A 26 -14.45 -3.97 8.95
N GLY A 27 -14.06 -2.84 9.50
CA GLY A 27 -13.91 -2.68 10.93
C GLY A 27 -15.20 -2.49 11.71
N GLY A 28 -16.33 -2.45 11.01
CA GLY A 28 -17.63 -2.25 11.66
C GLY A 28 -17.91 -0.81 12.05
N ASP A 29 -17.04 0.08 11.71
CA ASP A 29 -17.19 1.50 12.00
C ASP A 29 -18.17 2.10 10.98
N LYS A 30 -19.11 2.88 11.45
CA LYS A 30 -20.16 3.43 10.60
C LYS A 30 -19.87 4.84 10.12
N HIS A 31 -18.81 5.45 10.64
CA HIS A 31 -18.48 6.82 10.29
C HIS A 31 -17.21 6.85 9.45
N PRO A 32 -17.22 7.52 8.29
CA PRO A 32 -15.99 7.67 7.52
C PRO A 32 -14.97 8.47 8.34
N HIS A 33 -13.72 8.07 8.27
CA HIS A 33 -12.67 8.83 8.89
C HIS A 33 -12.52 10.15 8.15
N ARG A 34 -12.39 11.19 8.93
CA ARG A 34 -12.28 12.52 8.34
C ARG A 34 -10.93 12.67 7.67
N LEU A 35 -10.94 13.22 6.47
CA LEU A 35 -9.73 13.62 5.78
C LEU A 35 -9.16 14.85 6.49
N LEU A 36 -7.96 14.73 7.02
CA LEU A 36 -7.30 15.78 7.78
C LEU A 36 -6.53 16.76 6.92
N LEU A 37 -6.12 16.31 5.73
CA LEU A 37 -5.30 17.08 4.81
C LEU A 37 -6.05 17.37 3.53
N ARG A 38 -5.58 18.35 2.79
CA ARG A 38 -6.14 18.62 1.46
C ARG A 38 -5.86 17.43 0.54
N PRO A 39 -6.76 17.11 -0.40
CA PRO A 39 -6.56 16.04 -1.36
C PRO A 39 -5.24 16.17 -2.13
N GLU A 40 -4.76 17.40 -2.35
CA GLU A 40 -3.50 17.65 -3.04
C GLU A 40 -2.30 17.02 -2.33
N ALA A 41 -2.37 16.84 -1.01
CA ALA A 41 -1.30 16.18 -0.28
C ALA A 41 -1.19 14.71 -0.68
N ILE A 42 -2.32 14.05 -0.90
CA ILE A 42 -2.35 12.67 -1.40
C ILE A 42 -1.83 12.64 -2.84
N GLN A 43 -2.26 13.60 -3.67
CA GLN A 43 -1.78 13.67 -5.05
C GLN A 43 -0.27 13.83 -5.13
N THR A 44 0.31 14.61 -4.22
CA THR A 44 1.76 14.78 -4.15
C THR A 44 2.47 13.43 -3.91
N VAL A 45 1.92 12.60 -3.03
CA VAL A 45 2.48 11.26 -2.79
C VAL A 45 2.43 10.42 -4.06
N ILE A 46 1.28 10.45 -4.75
CA ILE A 46 1.13 9.68 -6.00
C ILE A 46 2.12 10.19 -7.05
N ASP A 47 2.27 11.50 -7.20
CA ASP A 47 3.20 12.08 -8.16
C ASP A 47 4.64 11.66 -7.89
N ARG A 48 5.03 11.60 -6.62
CA ARG A 48 6.37 11.16 -6.22
C ARG A 48 6.57 9.68 -6.45
N MET A 49 5.53 8.89 -6.27
CA MET A 49 5.56 7.46 -6.56
C MET A 49 5.92 7.18 -8.01
N ILE A 50 5.38 8.00 -8.92
CA ILE A 50 5.67 7.87 -10.34
C ILE A 50 7.17 8.09 -10.62
N LYS A 51 7.80 8.97 -9.88
CA LYS A 51 9.21 9.28 -10.08
C LYS A 51 10.16 8.14 -9.75
N VAL A 52 9.69 7.13 -9.00
CA VAL A 52 10.51 5.96 -8.69
C VAL A 52 10.09 4.74 -9.52
N GLU A 53 9.44 4.96 -10.66
CA GLU A 53 8.93 3.90 -11.52
C GLU A 53 10.03 2.94 -11.98
N THR A 54 11.24 3.44 -12.21
CA THR A 54 12.35 2.62 -12.67
C THR A 54 12.78 1.57 -11.64
N LYS A 55 12.39 1.72 -10.39
CA LYS A 55 12.73 0.77 -9.34
C LYS A 55 11.77 -0.42 -9.27
N GLY A 56 10.71 -0.41 -10.07
CA GLY A 56 9.79 -1.53 -10.19
C GLY A 56 8.57 -1.41 -9.29
N LEU A 57 7.59 -2.24 -9.61
CA LEU A 57 6.26 -2.16 -8.98
C LEU A 57 6.29 -2.45 -7.48
N ALA A 58 7.07 -3.46 -7.07
CA ALA A 58 7.13 -3.80 -5.64
C ALA A 58 7.76 -2.68 -4.83
N TYR A 59 8.80 -2.05 -5.37
CA TYR A 59 9.41 -0.89 -4.70
C TYR A 59 8.42 0.27 -4.62
N GLN A 60 7.72 0.54 -5.71
CA GLN A 60 6.72 1.62 -5.73
C GLN A 60 5.60 1.38 -4.73
N ALA A 61 5.14 0.14 -4.62
CA ALA A 61 4.10 -0.22 -3.66
C ALA A 61 4.60 -0.04 -2.23
N ALA A 62 5.83 -0.46 -1.96
CA ALA A 62 6.46 -0.29 -0.64
C ALA A 62 6.60 1.18 -0.28
N TRP A 63 7.09 1.96 -1.22
CA TRP A 63 7.27 3.40 -1.05
C TRP A 63 5.92 4.08 -0.76
N LEU A 64 4.89 3.72 -1.55
CA LEU A 64 3.55 4.26 -1.38
C LEU A 64 2.98 3.95 0.00
N MET A 65 3.12 2.70 0.45
CA MET A 65 2.63 2.32 1.79
C MET A 65 3.27 3.17 2.87
N LYS A 66 4.58 3.32 2.83
CA LYS A 66 5.29 4.08 3.84
C LYS A 66 4.91 5.56 3.82
N GLU A 67 4.81 6.13 2.62
CA GLU A 67 4.48 7.55 2.50
C GLU A 67 3.03 7.85 2.90
N LEU A 68 2.10 6.96 2.58
CA LEU A 68 0.71 7.16 3.00
C LEU A 68 0.56 7.07 4.53
N VAL A 69 1.27 6.15 5.16
CA VAL A 69 1.26 6.06 6.63
C VAL A 69 1.89 7.32 7.24
N LYS A 70 3.02 7.76 6.70
CA LYS A 70 3.70 8.96 7.17
C LYS A 70 2.87 10.21 6.98
N LEU A 71 2.15 10.28 5.87
CA LEU A 71 1.28 11.43 5.57
C LEU A 71 0.17 11.61 6.59
N HIS A 72 -0.37 10.49 7.10
CA HIS A 72 -1.46 10.50 8.08
C HIS A 72 -2.63 11.36 7.62
N ALA A 73 -3.12 11.07 6.41
CA ALA A 73 -4.13 11.90 5.76
C ALA A 73 -5.51 11.81 6.40
N PHE A 74 -5.78 10.71 7.09
CA PHE A 74 -7.09 10.47 7.70
C PHE A 74 -6.97 10.47 9.21
N ASP A 75 -8.10 10.65 9.87
CA ASP A 75 -8.20 10.61 11.31
C ASP A 75 -8.02 9.19 11.88
N GLY A 76 -8.10 8.17 11.03
CA GLY A 76 -7.83 6.79 11.44
C GLY A 76 -7.67 5.85 10.26
N ALA A 77 -7.30 4.61 10.56
CA ALA A 77 -7.12 3.52 9.61
C ALA A 77 -6.09 3.80 8.52
N ASN A 78 -5.09 4.63 8.80
CA ASN A 78 -4.07 5.01 7.81
C ASN A 78 -3.22 3.82 7.36
N HIS A 79 -2.86 2.92 8.28
CA HIS A 79 -2.06 1.74 7.94
C HIS A 79 -2.83 0.78 7.03
N ARG A 80 -4.07 0.48 7.38
CA ARG A 80 -4.91 -0.41 6.57
C ARG A 80 -5.24 0.19 5.21
N THR A 81 -5.46 1.50 5.18
CA THR A 81 -5.70 2.21 3.92
C THR A 81 -4.49 2.11 3.01
N ALA A 82 -3.29 2.36 3.54
CA ALA A 82 -2.05 2.28 2.78
C ALA A 82 -1.86 0.88 2.19
N TYR A 83 -2.10 -0.14 2.99
CA TYR A 83 -2.00 -1.53 2.54
C TYR A 83 -2.98 -1.83 1.40
N LEU A 84 -4.24 -1.43 1.56
CA LEU A 84 -5.27 -1.69 0.56
C LEU A 84 -4.96 -1.00 -0.77
N VAL A 85 -4.50 0.25 -0.71
CA VAL A 85 -4.13 0.99 -1.93
C VAL A 85 -2.94 0.33 -2.62
N ALA A 86 -1.92 -0.08 -1.86
CA ALA A 86 -0.76 -0.76 -2.43
C ALA A 86 -1.15 -2.10 -3.06
N LYS A 87 -2.02 -2.84 -2.41
CA LYS A 87 -2.53 -4.10 -2.94
C LYS A 87 -3.29 -3.88 -4.25
N MET A 88 -4.12 -2.86 -4.31
CA MET A 88 -4.85 -2.50 -5.52
C MET A 88 -3.90 -2.11 -6.64
N PHE A 89 -2.89 -1.30 -6.32
CA PHE A 89 -1.88 -0.89 -7.30
C PHE A 89 -1.17 -2.10 -7.91
N LEU A 90 -0.72 -3.03 -7.07
CA LEU A 90 -0.05 -4.23 -7.55
C LEU A 90 -0.96 -5.09 -8.41
N ARG A 91 -2.18 -5.32 -7.94
CA ARG A 91 -3.14 -6.15 -8.67
C ARG A 91 -3.47 -5.56 -10.04
N ARG A 92 -3.70 -4.28 -10.12
CA ARG A 92 -4.04 -3.63 -11.39
C ARG A 92 -2.86 -3.58 -12.35
N ASN A 93 -1.66 -3.79 -11.83
CA ASN A 93 -0.46 -3.89 -12.66
C ASN A 93 0.00 -5.33 -12.88
N GLY A 94 -0.89 -6.30 -12.62
CA GLY A 94 -0.62 -7.70 -12.90
C GLY A 94 0.25 -8.40 -11.89
N LYS A 95 0.48 -7.81 -10.73
CA LYS A 95 1.26 -8.42 -9.66
C LYS A 95 0.34 -8.95 -8.59
N ARG A 96 0.75 -10.02 -7.94
CA ARG A 96 -0.01 -10.62 -6.87
C ARG A 96 0.74 -10.43 -5.55
N LEU A 97 0.04 -9.92 -4.56
CA LEU A 97 0.57 -9.87 -3.22
C LEU A 97 0.46 -11.26 -2.60
N ARG A 98 1.56 -11.80 -2.12
CA ARG A 98 1.57 -13.16 -1.57
C ARG A 98 0.72 -13.29 -0.31
N ILE A 99 0.72 -12.27 0.51
CA ILE A 99 -0.14 -12.24 1.68
C ILE A 99 -1.47 -11.63 1.25
N ALA A 100 -2.47 -12.48 1.07
CA ALA A 100 -3.75 -12.05 0.52
C ALA A 100 -4.69 -11.51 1.60
N ARG A 101 -4.52 -11.92 2.85
CA ARG A 101 -5.47 -11.61 3.91
C ARG A 101 -4.93 -10.50 4.79
N LEU A 102 -5.80 -9.56 5.09
CA LEU A 102 -5.45 -8.42 5.95
C LEU A 102 -4.99 -8.88 7.33
N GLU A 103 -5.62 -9.93 7.88
CA GLU A 103 -5.24 -10.44 9.19
C GLU A 103 -3.79 -10.89 9.23
N ASP A 104 -3.33 -11.54 8.15
CA ASP A 104 -1.96 -12.02 8.07
C ASP A 104 -0.96 -10.88 7.93
N ALA A 105 -1.42 -9.75 7.40
CA ALA A 105 -0.57 -8.59 7.19
C ALA A 105 -0.54 -7.63 8.39
N CYS A 106 -1.51 -7.76 9.30
CA CYS A 106 -1.74 -6.77 10.35
C CYS A 106 -0.51 -6.42 11.17
N LEU A 107 0.22 -7.43 11.61
CA LEU A 107 1.39 -7.21 12.47
C LEU A 107 2.47 -6.42 11.73
N PHE A 108 2.75 -6.81 10.49
CA PHE A 108 3.75 -6.12 9.70
C PHE A 108 3.32 -4.69 9.40
N ILE A 109 2.06 -4.51 8.99
CA ILE A 109 1.50 -3.21 8.63
C ILE A 109 1.55 -2.25 9.83
N SER A 110 1.26 -2.76 11.02
CA SER A 110 1.26 -1.92 12.21
C SER A 110 2.66 -1.38 12.56
N ARG A 111 3.70 -1.94 11.95
CA ARG A 111 5.09 -1.55 12.20
C ARG A 111 5.76 -0.92 11.00
N LEU A 112 4.98 -0.45 10.03
CA LEU A 112 5.54 0.13 8.80
C LEU A 112 6.53 1.26 9.06
N GLU A 113 6.29 2.07 10.08
CA GLU A 113 7.16 3.19 10.40
C GLU A 113 8.57 2.74 10.78
N THR A 114 8.71 1.53 11.29
CA THR A 114 10.01 0.99 11.71
C THR A 114 10.76 0.29 10.59
N LYS A 115 10.13 0.13 9.42
CA LYS A 115 10.71 -0.61 8.30
C LYS A 115 11.27 0.33 7.26
N THR A 116 12.34 -0.10 6.59
CA THR A 116 12.82 0.61 5.40
C THR A 116 11.94 0.26 4.21
N VAL A 117 12.02 1.07 3.15
CA VAL A 117 11.31 0.76 1.91
C VAL A 117 11.74 -0.60 1.39
N GLU A 118 13.02 -0.92 1.46
CA GLU A 118 13.56 -2.19 1.00
C GLU A 118 13.01 -3.37 1.80
N GLN A 119 12.85 -3.20 3.11
CA GLN A 119 12.24 -4.23 3.95
C GLN A 119 10.77 -4.46 3.58
N VAL A 120 10.05 -3.39 3.29
CA VAL A 120 8.65 -3.50 2.87
C VAL A 120 8.57 -4.14 1.49
N GLN A 121 9.47 -3.76 0.59
CA GLN A 121 9.56 -4.37 -0.73
C GLN A 121 9.79 -5.88 -0.64
N ASP A 122 10.73 -6.30 0.19
CA ASP A 122 11.02 -7.72 0.39
C ASP A 122 9.79 -8.46 0.91
N TRP A 123 9.08 -7.85 1.84
CA TRP A 123 7.86 -8.44 2.39
C TRP A 123 6.78 -8.60 1.32
N ILE A 124 6.65 -7.61 0.43
CA ILE A 124 5.68 -7.66 -0.66
C ILE A 124 6.04 -8.78 -1.64
N GLU A 125 7.32 -8.88 -2.01
CA GLU A 125 7.78 -9.83 -3.01
C GLU A 125 7.83 -11.25 -2.48
N ASP A 126 8.10 -11.41 -1.20
CA ASP A 126 8.38 -12.71 -0.62
C ASP A 126 7.67 -12.88 0.73
N GLY A 127 6.37 -12.64 0.73
CA GLY A 127 5.56 -12.84 1.93
C GLY A 127 5.65 -14.24 2.48
N GLU A 128 6.06 -15.21 1.68
CA GLU A 128 6.21 -16.57 2.14
C GLU A 128 7.46 -16.79 2.97
N SER A 129 8.46 -15.94 2.84
CA SER A 129 9.68 -16.11 3.61
C SER A 129 9.40 -16.00 5.12
N GLU A 130 8.49 -15.12 5.52
CA GLU A 130 8.09 -15.03 6.92
C GLU A 130 7.41 -16.29 7.41
N ARG A 131 6.57 -16.89 6.58
CA ARG A 131 5.94 -18.17 6.92
C ARG A 131 6.97 -19.27 7.06
N SER A 132 7.91 -19.30 6.15
CA SER A 132 8.98 -20.29 6.20
C SER A 132 9.81 -20.15 7.46
N GLN A 133 10.12 -18.93 7.86
CA GLN A 133 10.85 -18.66 9.09
C GLN A 133 10.09 -19.13 10.33
N ARG A 134 8.79 -18.90 10.35
CA ARG A 134 7.95 -19.37 11.46
C ARG A 134 7.91 -20.89 11.56
N ARG A 135 7.93 -21.57 10.42
CA ARG A 135 7.90 -23.02 10.41
C ARG A 135 9.22 -23.64 10.87
N VAL A 136 10.31 -22.95 10.61
CA VAL A 136 11.63 -23.44 10.97
C VAL A 136 11.90 -23.29 12.46
N THR A 137 11.30 -22.31 13.06
CA THR A 137 11.40 -22.13 14.49
C THR A 137 10.34 -22.93 15.23
#